data_6fc3325017a8a5db48949533e5c1d8aa
#
_entry.id   6fc3325017a8a5db48949533e5c1d8aa
#
_cell.length_a   1.000
_cell.length_b   1.000
_cell.length_c   1.000
_cell.angle_alpha   90.00
_cell.angle_beta   90.00
_cell.angle_gamma   90.00
#
_symmetry.space_group_name_H-M   'P 1'
#
loop_
_entity.id
_entity.type
_entity.pdbx_description
1 polymer ?
#
loop_
_entity_poly.entity_id
_entity_poly.type
_entity_poly.pdbx_seq_one_letter_code
_entity_poly.pdbx_strand_id
1 'polypeptide(L)'
;MRSILLFVVTLLGLAFAVPSPRSDHVVHETRAAEPIHWTKTGRLESNTVLPMHFGLVQQNLHRLDEMLMSVSHPESPKYGQHFTPMEVVDTFAPSEETISAVTNWLVDSGFSRDRLRLSANKGWIHVNASTSEVESLLNTEYHVYSHPSGDTQIGEE
;
A
#
# COMPACT_ATOMS: atom_id res chain seq x y z
N MET A 1 4.44 70.29 38.39
CA MET A 1 3.44 69.44 37.71
C MET A 1 4.18 68.54 36.74
N ARG A 2 4.39 67.24 37.11
CA ARG A 2 5.10 66.27 36.29
C ARG A 2 4.09 65.31 35.72
N SER A 3 3.87 65.37 34.39
CA SER A 3 3.03 64.45 33.65
C SER A 3 3.77 63.16 33.44
N ILE A 4 3.26 62.09 34.00
CA ILE A 4 3.74 60.72 33.75
C ILE A 4 2.98 60.19 32.51
N LEU A 5 3.71 60.00 31.42
CA LEU A 5 3.21 59.39 30.18
C LEU A 5 3.32 57.86 30.32
N LEU A 6 2.17 57.21 30.46
CA LEU A 6 2.08 55.74 30.56
C LEU A 6 2.12 55.15 29.14
N PHE A 7 3.23 54.49 28.74
CA PHE A 7 3.32 53.74 27.50
C PHE A 7 2.72 52.35 27.74
N VAL A 8 1.54 52.10 27.17
CA VAL A 8 0.96 50.78 27.09
C VAL A 8 1.50 50.12 25.84
N VAL A 9 2.45 49.17 26.00
CA VAL A 9 2.94 48.31 24.90
C VAL A 9 1.99 47.12 24.79
N THR A 10 1.11 47.16 23.80
CA THR A 10 0.30 46.00 23.40
C THR A 10 1.16 45.05 22.61
N LEU A 11 1.57 43.89 23.21
CA LEU A 11 2.19 42.80 22.54
C LEU A 11 1.14 42.07 21.68
N LEU A 12 1.12 42.34 20.37
CA LEU A 12 0.40 41.49 19.40
C LEU A 12 1.14 40.18 19.26
N GLY A 13 0.65 39.12 19.91
CA GLY A 13 1.11 37.76 19.68
C GLY A 13 0.68 37.32 18.28
N LEU A 14 1.63 37.24 17.35
CA LEU A 14 1.45 36.55 16.06
C LEU A 14 1.36 35.04 16.31
N ALA A 15 0.14 34.54 16.38
CA ALA A 15 -0.10 33.10 16.35
C ALA A 15 0.23 32.59 14.93
N PHE A 16 1.42 31.97 14.76
CA PHE A 16 1.71 31.19 13.57
C PHE A 16 0.86 29.93 13.62
N ALA A 17 -0.21 29.88 12.85
CA ALA A 17 -0.92 28.64 12.56
C ALA A 17 0.04 27.76 11.77
N VAL A 18 0.68 26.79 12.45
CA VAL A 18 1.43 25.72 11.78
C VAL A 18 0.37 24.87 11.03
N PRO A 19 0.42 24.78 9.70
CA PRO A 19 -0.48 23.89 8.99
C PRO A 19 -0.26 22.48 9.51
N SER A 20 -1.30 21.87 10.06
CA SER A 20 -1.29 20.44 10.42
C SER A 20 -0.97 19.67 9.15
N PRO A 21 0.01 18.75 9.15
CA PRO A 21 0.23 17.90 8.00
C PRO A 21 -1.09 17.19 7.69
N ARG A 22 -1.66 17.44 6.52
CA ARG A 22 -2.78 16.64 6.04
C ARG A 22 -2.29 15.22 5.95
N SER A 23 -2.95 14.29 6.63
CA SER A 23 -2.75 12.89 6.40
C SER A 23 -3.14 12.61 4.94
N ASP A 24 -2.20 12.12 4.13
CA ASP A 24 -2.48 11.70 2.77
C ASP A 24 -3.27 10.37 2.74
N HIS A 25 -3.56 9.79 3.92
CA HIS A 25 -4.34 8.58 4.08
C HIS A 25 -5.84 8.91 3.97
N VAL A 26 -6.51 8.11 3.16
CA VAL A 26 -7.98 8.09 3.06
C VAL A 26 -8.48 6.73 3.50
N VAL A 27 -9.60 6.71 4.23
CA VAL A 27 -10.24 5.45 4.61
C VAL A 27 -10.66 4.74 3.33
N HIS A 28 -10.05 3.58 3.06
CA HIS A 28 -10.34 2.77 1.88
C HIS A 28 -11.51 1.83 2.14
N GLU A 29 -11.49 1.17 3.30
CA GLU A 29 -12.53 0.23 3.71
C GLU A 29 -12.73 0.32 5.22
N THR A 30 -13.97 0.15 5.65
CA THR A 30 -14.32 0.04 7.08
C THR A 30 -15.24 -1.17 7.24
N ARG A 31 -14.89 -2.04 8.16
CA ARG A 31 -15.71 -3.22 8.44
C ARG A 31 -16.97 -2.80 9.19
N ALA A 32 -18.15 -3.12 8.65
CA ALA A 32 -19.44 -2.77 9.24
C ALA A 32 -19.83 -3.66 10.44
N ALA A 33 -19.26 -4.86 10.56
CA ALA A 33 -19.53 -5.81 11.64
C ALA A 33 -18.33 -6.74 11.84
N GLU A 34 -18.15 -7.21 13.07
CA GLU A 34 -17.16 -8.25 13.35
C GLU A 34 -17.54 -9.57 12.67
N PRO A 35 -16.53 -10.37 12.22
CA PRO A 35 -16.79 -11.68 11.64
C PRO A 35 -17.49 -12.60 12.65
N ILE A 36 -18.51 -13.33 12.18
CA ILE A 36 -19.26 -14.26 13.03
C ILE A 36 -18.31 -15.32 13.62
N HIS A 37 -18.40 -15.53 14.93
CA HIS A 37 -17.57 -16.47 15.71
C HIS A 37 -16.10 -16.09 15.90
N TRP A 38 -15.64 -14.96 15.39
CA TRP A 38 -14.30 -14.47 15.66
C TRP A 38 -14.33 -13.42 16.77
N THR A 39 -13.45 -13.55 17.73
CA THR A 39 -13.34 -12.62 18.85
C THR A 39 -11.96 -11.96 18.83
N LYS A 40 -11.93 -10.65 18.88
CA LYS A 40 -10.70 -9.87 19.01
C LYS A 40 -10.10 -10.14 20.39
N THR A 41 -8.87 -10.65 20.44
CA THR A 41 -8.21 -11.07 21.70
C THR A 41 -7.12 -10.11 22.16
N GLY A 42 -6.53 -9.35 21.26
CA GLY A 42 -5.51 -8.35 21.61
C GLY A 42 -4.80 -7.75 20.41
N ARG A 43 -3.88 -6.83 20.69
CA ARG A 43 -2.99 -6.25 19.68
C ARG A 43 -1.98 -7.28 19.21
N LEU A 44 -1.62 -7.22 17.94
CA LEU A 44 -0.50 -7.99 17.42
C LEU A 44 0.82 -7.40 17.94
N GLU A 45 1.77 -8.25 18.26
CA GLU A 45 3.10 -7.82 18.71
C GLU A 45 3.78 -6.96 17.61
N SER A 46 4.32 -5.81 18.01
CA SER A 46 4.87 -4.79 17.11
C SER A 46 6.02 -5.28 16.21
N ASN A 47 6.75 -6.31 16.65
CA ASN A 47 7.88 -6.92 15.94
C ASN A 47 7.51 -8.19 15.15
N THR A 48 6.23 -8.60 15.14
CA THR A 48 5.78 -9.71 14.30
C THR A 48 6.02 -9.37 12.83
N VAL A 49 6.61 -10.31 12.09
CA VAL A 49 6.90 -10.11 10.66
C VAL A 49 5.68 -10.47 9.84
N LEU A 50 5.22 -9.49 9.06
CA LEU A 50 4.12 -9.64 8.11
C LEU A 50 4.68 -9.62 6.68
N PRO A 51 4.41 -10.66 5.86
CA PRO A 51 4.78 -10.65 4.44
C PRO A 51 3.81 -9.75 3.67
N MET A 52 4.30 -8.61 3.22
CA MET A 52 3.50 -7.65 2.42
C MET A 52 3.75 -7.82 0.93
N HIS A 53 2.67 -7.77 0.15
CA HIS A 53 2.69 -7.88 -1.30
C HIS A 53 1.94 -6.72 -1.91
N PHE A 54 2.64 -5.87 -2.67
CA PHE A 54 2.05 -4.73 -3.37
C PHE A 54 1.84 -5.09 -4.83
N GLY A 55 0.58 -5.18 -5.25
CA GLY A 55 0.20 -5.42 -6.65
C GLY A 55 0.38 -4.17 -7.49
N LEU A 56 1.02 -4.30 -8.63
CA LEU A 56 1.28 -3.21 -9.56
C LEU A 56 0.33 -3.28 -10.75
N VAL A 57 -0.12 -2.11 -11.23
CA VAL A 57 -1.01 -2.02 -12.37
C VAL A 57 -0.28 -2.49 -13.64
N GLN A 58 -0.82 -3.54 -14.26
CA GLN A 58 -0.28 -4.09 -15.50
C GLN A 58 -0.65 -3.23 -16.71
N GLN A 59 0.17 -3.30 -17.76
CA GLN A 59 -0.06 -2.61 -19.03
C GLN A 59 -0.81 -3.53 -20.02
N ASN A 60 -1.38 -2.92 -21.05
CA ASN A 60 -1.94 -3.58 -22.23
C ASN A 60 -3.08 -4.60 -21.98
N LEU A 61 -3.66 -4.64 -20.78
CA LEU A 61 -4.75 -5.59 -20.47
C LEU A 61 -5.94 -5.44 -21.40
N HIS A 62 -6.19 -4.26 -21.96
CA HIS A 62 -7.24 -4.00 -22.94
C HIS A 62 -7.02 -4.74 -24.28
N ARG A 63 -5.79 -5.22 -24.55
CA ARG A 63 -5.44 -6.00 -25.74
C ARG A 63 -5.43 -7.52 -25.51
N LEU A 64 -5.72 -7.96 -24.28
CA LEU A 64 -5.59 -9.36 -23.88
C LEU A 64 -6.42 -10.27 -24.81
N ASP A 65 -7.69 -9.93 -25.04
CA ASP A 65 -8.59 -10.71 -25.88
C ASP A 65 -8.11 -10.78 -27.34
N GLU A 66 -7.69 -9.65 -27.92
CA GLU A 66 -7.12 -9.59 -29.27
C GLU A 66 -5.89 -10.52 -29.40
N MET A 67 -4.97 -10.42 -28.44
CA MET A 67 -3.74 -11.20 -28.44
C MET A 67 -4.02 -12.69 -28.23
N LEU A 68 -4.93 -13.04 -27.33
CA LEU A 68 -5.33 -14.43 -27.10
C LEU A 68 -5.96 -15.02 -28.37
N MET A 69 -6.90 -14.32 -28.98
CA MET A 69 -7.56 -14.78 -30.21
C MET A 69 -6.60 -14.89 -31.39
N SER A 70 -5.57 -14.03 -31.43
CA SER A 70 -4.57 -14.12 -32.50
C SER A 70 -3.84 -15.44 -32.56
N VAL A 71 -3.63 -16.13 -31.41
CA VAL A 71 -2.89 -17.39 -31.30
C VAL A 71 -3.78 -18.61 -31.10
N SER A 72 -5.06 -18.42 -30.71
CA SER A 72 -6.00 -19.51 -30.40
C SER A 72 -7.12 -19.70 -31.44
N HIS A 73 -7.39 -18.70 -32.30
CA HIS A 73 -8.42 -18.84 -33.33
C HIS A 73 -7.87 -19.63 -34.53
N PRO A 74 -8.57 -20.73 -34.98
CA PRO A 74 -8.09 -21.60 -36.04
C PRO A 74 -7.81 -20.92 -37.38
N GLU A 75 -8.54 -19.86 -37.71
CA GLU A 75 -8.38 -19.09 -38.94
C GLU A 75 -7.30 -18.00 -38.86
N SER A 76 -6.69 -17.83 -37.69
CA SER A 76 -5.63 -16.83 -37.50
C SER A 76 -4.33 -17.27 -38.17
N PRO A 77 -3.63 -16.37 -38.89
CA PRO A 77 -2.29 -16.66 -39.42
C PRO A 77 -1.26 -17.04 -38.34
N LYS A 78 -1.53 -16.67 -37.07
CA LYS A 78 -0.68 -16.96 -35.91
C LYS A 78 -1.20 -18.14 -35.08
N TYR A 79 -2.17 -18.89 -35.54
CA TYR A 79 -2.74 -20.02 -34.82
C TYR A 79 -1.63 -20.98 -34.31
N GLY A 80 -1.66 -21.33 -33.02
CA GLY A 80 -0.68 -22.19 -32.38
C GLY A 80 0.67 -21.55 -32.08
N GLN A 81 0.92 -20.30 -32.46
CA GLN A 81 2.13 -19.56 -32.13
C GLN A 81 1.98 -18.89 -30.74
N HIS A 82 1.94 -19.71 -29.69
CA HIS A 82 1.71 -19.22 -28.33
C HIS A 82 2.86 -18.36 -27.83
N PHE A 83 2.52 -17.33 -27.04
CA PHE A 83 3.50 -16.48 -26.40
C PHE A 83 4.35 -17.26 -25.40
N THR A 84 5.63 -16.99 -25.38
CA THR A 84 6.53 -17.44 -24.33
C THR A 84 6.27 -16.67 -23.03
N PRO A 85 6.65 -17.22 -21.86
CA PRO A 85 6.54 -16.50 -20.60
C PRO A 85 7.20 -15.11 -20.61
N MET A 86 8.34 -14.96 -21.28
CA MET A 86 9.04 -13.67 -21.40
C MET A 86 8.25 -12.68 -22.24
N GLU A 87 7.70 -13.09 -23.40
CA GLU A 87 6.86 -12.23 -24.23
C GLU A 87 5.60 -11.76 -23.49
N VAL A 88 5.01 -12.63 -22.64
CA VAL A 88 3.89 -12.24 -21.77
C VAL A 88 4.33 -11.17 -20.76
N VAL A 89 5.48 -11.36 -20.11
CA VAL A 89 6.04 -10.37 -19.19
C VAL A 89 6.33 -9.07 -19.92
N ASP A 90 7.01 -9.10 -21.05
CA ASP A 90 7.36 -7.88 -21.81
C ASP A 90 6.11 -7.12 -22.29
N THR A 91 5.03 -7.85 -22.54
CA THR A 91 3.77 -7.24 -23.00
C THR A 91 2.93 -6.65 -21.87
N PHE A 92 2.82 -7.35 -20.74
CA PHE A 92 1.84 -7.04 -19.68
C PHE A 92 2.46 -6.54 -18.38
N ALA A 93 3.79 -6.56 -18.25
CA ALA A 93 4.43 -6.04 -17.04
C ALA A 93 4.05 -4.58 -16.78
N PRO A 94 4.00 -4.15 -15.53
CA PRO A 94 3.86 -2.74 -15.17
C PRO A 94 4.93 -1.88 -15.82
N SER A 95 4.62 -0.61 -16.05
CA SER A 95 5.63 0.34 -16.55
C SER A 95 6.75 0.55 -15.52
N GLU A 96 7.92 0.88 -15.99
CA GLU A 96 9.05 1.25 -15.11
C GLU A 96 8.70 2.49 -14.24
N GLU A 97 7.83 3.37 -14.73
CA GLU A 97 7.31 4.50 -13.98
C GLU A 97 6.44 4.01 -12.80
N THR A 98 5.52 3.07 -13.03
CA THR A 98 4.69 2.46 -11.98
C THR A 98 5.55 1.76 -10.91
N ILE A 99 6.52 0.94 -11.36
CA ILE A 99 7.44 0.23 -10.46
C ILE A 99 8.23 1.24 -9.61
N SER A 100 8.77 2.28 -10.26
CA SER A 100 9.55 3.31 -9.59
C SER A 100 8.72 4.13 -8.61
N ALA A 101 7.50 4.50 -8.98
CA ALA A 101 6.60 5.28 -8.13
C ALA A 101 6.29 4.52 -6.82
N VAL A 102 5.88 3.25 -6.91
CA VAL A 102 5.58 2.43 -5.72
C VAL A 102 6.84 2.14 -4.91
N THR A 103 7.97 1.84 -5.58
CA THR A 103 9.25 1.62 -4.89
C THR A 103 9.68 2.86 -4.11
N ASN A 104 9.61 4.04 -4.71
CA ASN A 104 10.00 5.29 -4.05
C ASN A 104 9.05 5.62 -2.90
N TRP A 105 7.73 5.44 -3.08
CA TRP A 105 6.77 5.61 -2.00
C TRP A 105 7.09 4.74 -0.79
N LEU A 106 7.43 3.46 -0.99
CA LEU A 106 7.82 2.55 0.10
C LEU A 106 9.13 3.00 0.77
N VAL A 107 10.10 3.47 -0.02
CA VAL A 107 11.38 4.00 0.53
C VAL A 107 11.14 5.27 1.33
N ASP A 108 10.32 6.19 0.84
CA ASP A 108 9.95 7.44 1.53
C ASP A 108 9.16 7.16 2.81
N SER A 109 8.43 6.03 2.85
CA SER A 109 7.73 5.52 4.03
C SER A 109 8.64 4.78 5.02
N GLY A 110 9.96 4.71 4.78
CA GLY A 110 10.96 4.17 5.70
C GLY A 110 11.47 2.76 5.40
N PHE A 111 11.03 2.12 4.31
CA PHE A 111 11.53 0.80 3.93
C PHE A 111 12.88 0.91 3.21
N SER A 112 13.87 0.11 3.64
CA SER A 112 15.13 0.03 2.91
C SER A 112 14.94 -0.63 1.55
N ARG A 113 15.50 -0.01 0.50
CA ARG A 113 15.36 -0.49 -0.89
C ARG A 113 15.85 -1.93 -1.08
N ASP A 114 16.86 -2.37 -0.34
CA ASP A 114 17.41 -3.73 -0.38
C ASP A 114 16.46 -4.80 0.18
N ARG A 115 15.44 -4.41 0.95
CA ARG A 115 14.38 -5.32 1.43
C ARG A 115 13.29 -5.55 0.39
N LEU A 116 13.12 -4.63 -0.58
CA LEU A 116 12.10 -4.70 -1.61
C LEU A 116 12.50 -5.70 -2.70
N ARG A 117 11.62 -6.63 -3.03
CA ARG A 117 11.85 -7.65 -4.05
C ARG A 117 10.77 -7.57 -5.12
N LEU A 118 11.19 -7.25 -6.33
CA LEU A 118 10.31 -7.30 -7.49
C LEU A 118 10.15 -8.77 -7.94
N SER A 119 8.92 -9.20 -8.19
CA SER A 119 8.61 -10.54 -8.71
C SER A 119 9.16 -10.73 -10.14
N ALA A 120 9.33 -11.98 -10.56
CA ALA A 120 9.85 -12.31 -11.90
C ALA A 120 8.96 -11.78 -13.03
N ASN A 121 7.64 -11.73 -12.82
CA ASN A 121 6.68 -11.15 -13.77
C ASN A 121 6.50 -9.63 -13.60
N LYS A 122 7.31 -9.00 -12.72
CA LYS A 122 7.28 -7.58 -12.38
C LYS A 122 5.96 -7.07 -11.80
N GLY A 123 4.97 -7.92 -11.63
CA GLY A 123 3.61 -7.53 -11.19
C GLY A 123 3.48 -7.28 -9.69
N TRP A 124 4.50 -7.60 -8.88
CA TRP A 124 4.44 -7.52 -7.42
C TRP A 124 5.74 -7.02 -6.82
N ILE A 125 5.63 -6.18 -5.81
CA ILE A 125 6.74 -5.87 -4.91
C ILE A 125 6.45 -6.57 -3.58
N HIS A 126 7.42 -7.35 -3.10
CA HIS A 126 7.36 -8.09 -1.85
C HIS A 126 8.29 -7.46 -0.82
N VAL A 127 7.83 -7.38 0.42
CA VAL A 127 8.66 -6.98 1.56
C VAL A 127 8.19 -7.68 2.83
N ASN A 128 9.12 -8.17 3.63
CA ASN A 128 8.84 -8.61 4.99
C ASN A 128 8.93 -7.38 5.90
N ALA A 129 7.82 -6.98 6.50
CA ALA A 129 7.71 -5.81 7.35
C ALA A 129 7.32 -6.21 8.77
N SER A 130 7.74 -5.46 9.77
CA SER A 130 7.21 -5.60 11.13
C SER A 130 5.80 -5.03 11.21
N THR A 131 5.01 -5.51 12.18
CA THR A 131 3.67 -4.96 12.44
C THR A 131 3.70 -3.44 12.56
N SER A 132 4.66 -2.89 13.31
CA SER A 132 4.77 -1.43 13.49
C SER A 132 5.07 -0.67 12.19
N GLU A 133 5.86 -1.25 11.29
CA GLU A 133 6.10 -0.65 9.97
C GLU A 133 4.83 -0.65 9.11
N VAL A 134 4.08 -1.76 9.12
CA VAL A 134 2.84 -1.87 8.34
C VAL A 134 1.75 -0.96 8.89
N GLU A 135 1.56 -0.93 10.20
CA GLU A 135 0.61 -0.02 10.87
C GLU A 135 0.91 1.44 10.57
N SER A 136 2.18 1.82 10.57
CA SER A 136 2.62 3.17 10.19
C SER A 136 2.36 3.48 8.72
N LEU A 137 2.63 2.51 7.82
CA LEU A 137 2.43 2.67 6.38
C LEU A 137 0.96 2.84 6.01
N LEU A 138 0.09 2.01 6.61
CA LEU A 138 -1.33 1.94 6.24
C LEU A 138 -2.23 2.77 7.15
N ASN A 139 -1.68 3.34 8.23
CA ASN A 139 -2.42 4.05 9.28
C ASN A 139 -3.57 3.22 9.85
N THR A 140 -3.28 1.97 10.21
CA THR A 140 -4.22 0.98 10.74
C THR A 140 -3.65 0.31 11.99
N GLU A 141 -4.42 -0.55 12.62
CA GLU A 141 -4.00 -1.37 13.75
C GLU A 141 -4.23 -2.85 13.48
N TYR A 142 -3.23 -3.69 13.78
CA TYR A 142 -3.34 -5.13 13.64
C TYR A 142 -3.69 -5.82 14.95
N HIS A 143 -4.65 -6.71 14.88
CA HIS A 143 -5.17 -7.45 16.02
C HIS A 143 -5.17 -8.96 15.77
N VAL A 144 -5.10 -9.71 16.88
CA VAL A 144 -5.26 -11.17 16.86
C VAL A 144 -6.72 -11.49 17.14
N TYR A 145 -7.29 -12.33 16.30
CA TYR A 145 -8.64 -12.84 16.44
C TYR A 145 -8.60 -14.34 16.71
N SER A 146 -9.44 -14.83 17.60
CA SER A 146 -9.60 -16.24 17.91
C SER A 146 -11.00 -16.74 17.57
N HIS A 147 -11.07 -18.00 17.14
CA HIS A 147 -12.30 -18.71 16.86
C HIS A 147 -12.51 -19.82 17.90
N PRO A 148 -13.77 -20.21 18.27
CA PRO A 148 -14.05 -21.30 19.20
C PRO A 148 -13.44 -22.66 18.81
N SER A 149 -13.09 -22.87 17.53
CA SER A 149 -12.35 -24.07 17.07
C SER A 149 -10.90 -24.14 17.55
N GLY A 150 -10.35 -23.03 18.09
CA GLY A 150 -8.95 -22.89 18.46
C GLY A 150 -8.07 -22.22 17.37
N ASP A 151 -8.67 -21.87 16.22
CA ASP A 151 -7.97 -21.16 15.17
C ASP A 151 -7.70 -19.70 15.57
N THR A 152 -6.58 -19.17 15.10
CA THR A 152 -6.23 -17.76 15.28
C THR A 152 -5.92 -17.11 13.94
N GLN A 153 -6.32 -15.86 13.77
CA GLN A 153 -6.03 -15.06 12.58
C GLN A 153 -5.58 -13.65 12.96
N ILE A 154 -4.83 -13.04 12.07
CA ILE A 154 -4.40 -11.65 12.16
C ILE A 154 -5.31 -10.85 11.24
N GLY A 155 -5.84 -9.75 11.73
CA GLY A 155 -6.69 -8.84 10.96
C GLY A 155 -6.37 -7.39 11.29
N GLU A 156 -6.63 -6.51 10.33
CA GLU A 156 -6.56 -5.05 10.48
C GLU A 156 -7.91 -4.46 10.86
N GLU A 157 -7.87 -3.27 11.44
CA GLU A 157 -9.05 -2.50 11.86
C GLU A 157 -8.95 -1.04 11.42
#